data_5176240aa7de255e6e3c975382276027
#
_entry.id   5176240aa7de255e6e3c975382276027
#
_cell.length_a   1.000
_cell.length_b   1.000
_cell.length_c   1.000
_cell.angle_alpha   90.00
_cell.angle_beta   90.00
_cell.angle_gamma   90.00
#
_symmetry.space_group_name_H-M   'P 1'
#
loop_
_entity.id
_entity.type
_entity.pdbx_description
1 polymer ?
#
loop_
_entity_poly.entity_id
_entity_poly.type
_entity_poly.pdbx_seq_one_letter_code
_entity_poly.pdbx_strand_id
1 'polypeptide(L)'
;IMLSKALHGCGRPMVLSLSPGPALLEKAELYKQISNMWRITDDFWDKWELLYDMFSRAEKWCTHAGAGHWPDADMLPVGPIRQVYDVNNWTNFTQDEQITMLTLWSIMRSPLMLGGELTGFDEFTMNLVTNSEILAMHANARHSHQVWRREIDGIEHALWIAADTKGGYYVAVFNLGDKDSDISI
;
A
#
# COMPACT_ATOMS: atom_id res chain seq x y z
N ILE A 1 20.51 -11.21 -7.35
CA ILE A 1 21.89 -11.04 -6.84
C ILE A 1 22.78 -10.38 -7.92
N MET A 2 22.88 -10.92 -9.14
CA MET A 2 23.75 -10.34 -10.19
C MET A 2 23.36 -8.90 -10.53
N LEU A 3 22.09 -8.62 -10.77
CA LEU A 3 21.60 -7.27 -11.07
C LEU A 3 21.93 -6.29 -9.93
N SER A 4 21.67 -6.67 -8.67
CA SER A 4 21.99 -5.86 -7.49
C SER A 4 23.49 -5.51 -7.44
N LYS A 5 24.38 -6.48 -7.67
CA LYS A 5 25.83 -6.23 -7.73
C LYS A 5 26.21 -5.28 -8.86
N ALA A 6 25.62 -5.44 -10.03
CA ALA A 6 25.87 -4.55 -11.18
C ALA A 6 25.43 -3.10 -10.88
N LEU A 7 24.28 -2.93 -10.27
CA LEU A 7 23.78 -1.61 -9.87
C LEU A 7 24.66 -0.94 -8.81
N HIS A 8 25.14 -1.68 -7.82
CA HIS A 8 26.08 -1.14 -6.82
C HIS A 8 27.44 -0.76 -7.46
N GLY A 9 27.86 -1.48 -8.50
CA GLY A 9 29.11 -1.23 -9.18
C GLY A 9 29.08 -0.14 -10.26
N CYS A 10 27.90 0.41 -10.59
CA CYS A 10 27.78 1.37 -11.73
C CYS A 10 28.19 2.81 -11.40
N GLY A 11 28.59 3.11 -10.15
CA GLY A 11 29.11 4.42 -9.75
C GLY A 11 28.06 5.51 -9.54
N ARG A 12 26.76 5.20 -9.58
CA ARG A 12 25.67 6.12 -9.25
C ARG A 12 24.59 5.45 -8.41
N PRO A 13 23.88 6.17 -7.51
CA PRO A 13 22.77 5.61 -6.76
C PRO A 13 21.59 5.29 -7.69
N MET A 14 21.06 4.07 -7.56
CA MET A 14 19.86 3.61 -8.26
C MET A 14 18.99 2.78 -7.33
N VAL A 15 17.68 2.94 -7.45
CA VAL A 15 16.70 2.12 -6.74
C VAL A 15 16.43 0.85 -7.54
N LEU A 16 16.56 -0.31 -6.89
CA LEU A 16 16.16 -1.58 -7.47
C LEU A 16 14.78 -1.98 -6.93
N SER A 17 13.80 -1.98 -7.81
CA SER A 17 12.49 -2.56 -7.59
C SER A 17 12.42 -3.94 -8.22
N LEU A 18 11.96 -4.93 -7.47
CA LEU A 18 11.74 -6.29 -7.95
C LEU A 18 10.25 -6.57 -8.09
N SER A 19 9.88 -7.12 -9.24
CA SER A 19 8.50 -7.56 -9.53
C SER A 19 8.48 -9.07 -9.86
N PRO A 20 8.68 -9.94 -8.86
CA PRO A 20 8.74 -11.39 -9.07
C PRO A 20 7.35 -12.06 -9.11
N GLY A 21 6.25 -11.30 -9.15
CA GLY A 21 4.94 -11.72 -8.66
C GLY A 21 4.92 -11.70 -7.13
N PRO A 22 4.02 -12.41 -6.45
CA PRO A 22 4.00 -12.42 -4.99
C PRO A 22 5.34 -12.92 -4.42
N ALA A 23 6.07 -12.05 -3.72
CA ALA A 23 7.33 -12.40 -3.11
C ALA A 23 7.13 -13.47 -2.02
N LEU A 24 8.07 -14.38 -1.90
CA LEU A 24 8.06 -15.44 -0.89
C LEU A 24 8.52 -14.88 0.46
N LEU A 25 7.65 -14.96 1.47
CA LEU A 25 7.91 -14.38 2.79
C LEU A 25 9.18 -14.94 3.45
N GLU A 26 9.46 -16.22 3.28
CA GLU A 26 10.67 -16.86 3.79
C GLU A 26 11.96 -16.33 3.16
N LYS A 27 11.87 -15.55 2.09
CA LYS A 27 13.00 -14.88 1.42
C LYS A 27 13.09 -13.40 1.73
N ALA A 28 12.32 -12.88 2.69
CA ALA A 28 12.28 -11.46 3.03
C ALA A 28 13.68 -10.88 3.28
N GLU A 29 14.52 -11.58 4.04
CA GLU A 29 15.88 -11.12 4.34
C GLU A 29 16.78 -11.05 3.09
N LEU A 30 16.56 -11.94 2.13
CA LEU A 30 17.27 -11.86 0.85
C LEU A 30 16.83 -10.61 0.07
N TYR A 31 15.53 -10.33 -0.01
CA TYR A 31 15.02 -9.13 -0.70
C TYR A 31 15.58 -7.83 -0.08
N LYS A 32 15.62 -7.73 1.24
CA LYS A 32 16.22 -6.59 1.96
C LYS A 32 17.69 -6.37 1.57
N GLN A 33 18.44 -7.44 1.33
CA GLN A 33 19.86 -7.36 0.99
C GLN A 33 20.13 -6.99 -0.46
N ILE A 34 19.23 -7.35 -1.38
CA ILE A 34 19.49 -7.24 -2.82
C ILE A 34 18.67 -6.18 -3.54
N SER A 35 17.65 -5.60 -2.89
CA SER A 35 16.75 -4.63 -3.51
C SER A 35 16.28 -3.57 -2.53
N ASN A 36 15.70 -2.51 -3.06
CA ASN A 36 15.12 -1.42 -2.28
C ASN A 36 13.61 -1.59 -2.10
N MET A 37 12.95 -2.30 -3.00
CA MET A 37 11.55 -2.64 -2.90
C MET A 37 11.27 -3.93 -3.69
N TRP A 38 10.22 -4.64 -3.30
CA TRP A 38 9.79 -5.87 -3.95
C TRP A 38 8.29 -6.05 -3.83
N ARG A 39 7.67 -6.54 -4.90
CA ARG A 39 6.24 -6.79 -4.97
C ARG A 39 5.83 -7.92 -4.05
N ILE A 40 4.81 -7.67 -3.23
CA ILE A 40 4.23 -8.67 -2.31
C ILE A 40 2.96 -9.30 -2.88
N THR A 41 2.55 -8.87 -4.06
CA THR A 41 1.35 -9.33 -4.78
C THR A 41 1.64 -9.46 -6.27
N ASP A 42 0.75 -10.13 -7.00
CA ASP A 42 0.65 -9.99 -8.44
C ASP A 42 0.18 -8.58 -8.82
N ASP A 43 -0.08 -8.33 -10.11
CA ASP A 43 -0.55 -7.03 -10.57
C ASP A 43 -1.83 -6.64 -9.84
N PHE A 44 -1.76 -5.53 -9.12
CA PHE A 44 -2.87 -5.00 -8.34
C PHE A 44 -3.71 -4.07 -9.21
N TRP A 45 -4.95 -4.47 -9.43
CA TRP A 45 -5.94 -3.69 -10.15
C TRP A 45 -7.10 -3.30 -9.24
N ASP A 46 -7.96 -2.43 -9.75
CA ASP A 46 -9.12 -1.83 -9.09
C ASP A 46 -10.29 -2.82 -8.91
N LYS A 47 -10.04 -3.86 -8.11
CA LYS A 47 -11.01 -4.87 -7.69
C LYS A 47 -10.99 -5.00 -6.17
N TRP A 48 -12.18 -4.98 -5.57
CA TRP A 48 -12.31 -5.10 -4.12
C TRP A 48 -11.63 -6.36 -3.56
N GLU A 49 -11.77 -7.49 -4.23
CA GLU A 49 -11.18 -8.76 -3.79
C GLU A 49 -9.67 -8.69 -3.64
N LEU A 50 -9.00 -7.92 -4.51
CA LEU A 50 -7.55 -7.71 -4.43
C LEU A 50 -7.19 -6.80 -3.26
N LEU A 51 -7.98 -5.76 -3.02
CA LEU A 51 -7.80 -4.87 -1.88
C LEU A 51 -8.05 -5.60 -0.56
N TYR A 52 -9.10 -6.40 -0.50
CA TYR A 52 -9.43 -7.22 0.66
C TYR A 52 -8.33 -8.25 0.99
N ASP A 53 -7.77 -8.95 -0.02
CA ASP A 53 -6.64 -9.87 0.16
C ASP A 53 -5.37 -9.13 0.62
N MET A 54 -5.20 -7.88 0.20
CA MET A 54 -4.04 -7.08 0.57
C MET A 54 -3.92 -6.85 2.08
N PHE A 55 -5.00 -6.83 2.85
CA PHE A 55 -4.93 -6.75 4.31
C PHE A 55 -4.14 -7.91 4.92
N SER A 56 -4.35 -9.13 4.42
CA SER A 56 -3.61 -10.31 4.87
C SER A 56 -2.15 -10.31 4.41
N ARG A 57 -1.87 -9.75 3.24
CA ARG A 57 -0.49 -9.58 2.74
C ARG A 57 0.23 -8.50 3.54
N ALA A 58 -0.43 -7.36 3.75
CA ALA A 58 0.09 -6.25 4.53
C ALA A 58 0.48 -6.67 5.95
N GLU A 59 -0.37 -7.45 6.64
CA GLU A 59 -0.09 -7.98 7.96
C GLU A 59 1.21 -8.82 8.00
N LYS A 60 1.40 -9.68 7.01
CA LYS A 60 2.58 -10.55 6.94
C LYS A 60 3.86 -9.77 6.62
N TRP A 61 3.75 -8.69 5.84
CA TRP A 61 4.91 -7.98 5.28
C TRP A 61 5.26 -6.69 6.00
N CYS A 62 4.34 -6.05 6.75
CA CYS A 62 4.56 -4.73 7.35
C CYS A 62 5.79 -4.68 8.28
N THR A 63 6.12 -5.76 8.97
CA THR A 63 7.30 -5.84 9.85
C THR A 63 8.62 -5.88 9.08
N HIS A 64 8.58 -6.08 7.78
CA HIS A 64 9.76 -6.10 6.92
C HIS A 64 10.04 -4.74 6.26
N ALA A 65 9.14 -3.75 6.44
CA ALA A 65 9.33 -2.40 5.95
C ALA A 65 10.35 -1.63 6.79
N GLY A 66 11.26 -0.93 6.13
CA GLY A 66 12.28 -0.14 6.81
C GLY A 66 13.07 0.74 5.86
N ALA A 67 13.97 1.57 6.43
CA ALA A 67 14.78 2.48 5.63
C ALA A 67 15.60 1.71 4.58
N GLY A 68 15.38 2.05 3.32
CA GLY A 68 16.09 1.46 2.18
C GLY A 68 15.50 0.15 1.66
N HIS A 69 14.44 -0.41 2.27
CA HIS A 69 13.81 -1.66 1.84
C HIS A 69 12.32 -1.68 2.17
N TRP A 70 11.48 -1.85 1.16
CA TRP A 70 10.05 -1.66 1.24
C TRP A 70 9.27 -2.80 0.57
N PRO A 71 8.40 -3.52 1.31
CA PRO A 71 7.37 -4.35 0.70
C PRO A 71 6.44 -3.48 -0.14
N ASP A 72 6.27 -3.84 -1.40
CA ASP A 72 5.53 -3.07 -2.39
C ASP A 72 4.19 -3.73 -2.69
N ALA A 73 3.11 -3.08 -2.30
CA ALA A 73 1.75 -3.53 -2.56
C ALA A 73 1.24 -3.18 -3.97
N ASP A 74 2.13 -2.71 -4.83
CA ASP A 74 1.89 -2.28 -6.20
C ASP A 74 1.28 -0.87 -6.32
N MET A 75 0.94 -0.50 -7.55
CA MET A 75 0.41 0.79 -7.91
C MET A 75 -0.92 1.11 -7.21
N LEU A 76 -1.24 2.40 -7.18
CA LEU A 76 -2.53 2.93 -6.75
C LEU A 76 -3.39 3.18 -8.00
N PRO A 77 -4.33 2.29 -8.37
CA PRO A 77 -5.18 2.45 -9.55
C PRO A 77 -6.32 3.44 -9.29
N VAL A 78 -6.00 4.73 -9.21
CA VAL A 78 -6.91 5.83 -8.95
C VAL A 78 -7.11 6.72 -10.16
N GLY A 79 -8.26 7.38 -10.27
CA GLY A 79 -8.58 8.30 -11.35
C GLY A 79 -8.64 7.61 -12.73
N PRO A 80 -8.21 8.30 -13.80
CA PRO A 80 -8.16 7.73 -15.14
C PRO A 80 -7.06 6.68 -15.24
N ILE A 81 -7.45 5.45 -15.56
CA ILE A 81 -6.54 4.30 -15.76
C ILE A 81 -6.88 3.62 -17.08
N ARG A 82 -6.05 2.66 -17.53
CA ARG A 82 -6.30 1.87 -18.77
C ARG A 82 -6.53 2.70 -20.03
N GLN A 83 -5.92 3.88 -20.13
CA GLN A 83 -6.16 4.85 -21.22
C GLN A 83 -6.02 4.26 -22.64
N VAL A 84 -5.24 3.19 -22.79
CA VAL A 84 -4.94 2.58 -24.09
C VAL A 84 -5.75 1.31 -24.36
N TYR A 85 -6.25 0.65 -23.30
CA TYR A 85 -6.72 -0.74 -23.40
C TYR A 85 -8.22 -0.91 -23.19
N ASP A 86 -8.93 0.10 -22.67
CA ASP A 86 -10.31 -0.08 -22.27
C ASP A 86 -11.20 1.11 -22.68
N VAL A 87 -12.48 0.81 -22.87
CA VAL A 87 -13.53 1.81 -23.12
C VAL A 87 -13.84 2.57 -21.81
N ASN A 88 -13.83 1.87 -20.68
CA ASN A 88 -13.90 2.46 -19.35
C ASN A 88 -12.49 2.71 -18.82
N ASN A 89 -12.07 3.94 -18.95
CA ASN A 89 -10.73 4.39 -18.55
C ASN A 89 -10.69 5.08 -17.19
N TRP A 90 -11.66 4.84 -16.32
CA TRP A 90 -11.69 5.31 -14.94
C TRP A 90 -11.55 4.14 -13.97
N THR A 91 -11.05 4.40 -12.76
CA THR A 91 -10.99 3.38 -11.71
C THR A 91 -12.38 2.83 -11.38
N ASN A 92 -12.48 1.52 -11.16
CA ASN A 92 -13.71 0.87 -10.69
C ASN A 92 -13.87 0.96 -9.17
N PHE A 93 -12.83 1.35 -8.44
CA PHE A 93 -12.95 1.57 -7.01
C PHE A 93 -13.89 2.72 -6.70
N THR A 94 -14.79 2.51 -5.75
CA THR A 94 -15.56 3.58 -5.11
C THR A 94 -14.62 4.55 -4.40
N GLN A 95 -15.13 5.73 -4.00
CA GLN A 95 -14.34 6.68 -3.22
C GLN A 95 -13.88 6.09 -1.89
N ASP A 96 -14.73 5.32 -1.21
CA ASP A 96 -14.42 4.67 0.06
C ASP A 96 -13.34 3.59 -0.10
N GLU A 97 -13.39 2.80 -1.17
CA GLU A 97 -12.36 1.81 -1.49
C GLU A 97 -11.01 2.49 -1.81
N GLN A 98 -11.01 3.62 -2.50
CA GLN A 98 -9.79 4.39 -2.76
C GLN A 98 -9.20 4.97 -1.46
N ILE A 99 -10.03 5.50 -0.54
CA ILE A 99 -9.62 5.96 0.78
C ILE A 99 -9.05 4.79 1.59
N THR A 100 -9.73 3.66 1.60
CA THR A 100 -9.30 2.42 2.27
C THR A 100 -7.93 1.97 1.75
N MET A 101 -7.77 1.88 0.46
CA MET A 101 -6.51 1.51 -0.20
C MET A 101 -5.37 2.46 0.19
N LEU A 102 -5.53 3.77 -0.01
CA LEU A 102 -4.47 4.74 0.28
C LEU A 102 -4.10 4.76 1.76
N THR A 103 -5.09 4.59 2.65
CA THR A 103 -4.85 4.50 4.09
C THR A 103 -4.04 3.26 4.45
N LEU A 104 -4.37 2.09 3.88
CA LEU A 104 -3.62 0.85 4.11
C LEU A 104 -2.19 0.95 3.59
N TRP A 105 -1.98 1.41 2.32
CA TRP A 105 -0.63 1.63 1.77
C TRP A 105 0.19 2.59 2.64
N SER A 106 -0.45 3.62 3.15
CA SER A 106 0.23 4.64 3.95
C SER A 106 0.62 4.14 5.33
N ILE A 107 -0.27 3.45 6.05
CA ILE A 107 0.06 2.96 7.39
C ILE A 107 1.06 1.80 7.36
N MET A 108 0.98 0.89 6.38
CA MET A 108 1.96 -0.19 6.20
C MET A 108 3.26 0.27 5.54
N ARG A 109 3.29 1.51 4.99
CA ARG A 109 4.41 2.13 4.31
C ARG A 109 4.83 1.41 3.01
N SER A 110 3.85 0.93 2.25
CA SER A 110 4.09 0.56 0.86
C SER A 110 4.54 1.77 0.04
N PRO A 111 5.44 1.64 -0.93
CA PRO A 111 5.69 2.71 -1.89
C PRO A 111 4.39 3.22 -2.52
N LEU A 112 4.23 4.54 -2.64
CA LEU A 112 3.06 5.16 -3.27
C LEU A 112 3.39 5.44 -4.74
N MET A 113 2.96 4.54 -5.62
CA MET A 113 3.13 4.64 -7.08
C MET A 113 1.76 4.88 -7.72
N LEU A 114 1.51 6.09 -8.21
CA LEU A 114 0.25 6.42 -8.86
C LEU A 114 0.12 5.69 -10.20
N GLY A 115 -0.94 4.89 -10.35
CA GLY A 115 -1.23 4.12 -11.56
C GLY A 115 -2.16 4.82 -12.54
N GLY A 116 -2.67 6.01 -12.18
CA GLY A 116 -3.57 6.81 -13.00
C GLY A 116 -2.85 7.86 -13.85
N GLU A 117 -3.57 8.38 -14.85
CA GLU A 117 -3.14 9.52 -15.67
C GLU A 117 -3.27 10.83 -14.87
N LEU A 118 -2.15 11.38 -14.43
CA LEU A 118 -2.10 12.50 -13.48
C LEU A 118 -2.81 13.76 -13.99
N THR A 119 -2.77 14.01 -15.29
CA THR A 119 -3.37 15.21 -15.88
C THR A 119 -4.91 15.13 -15.96
N GLY A 120 -5.46 13.95 -15.77
CA GLY A 120 -6.90 13.69 -15.80
C GLY A 120 -7.54 13.50 -14.42
N PHE A 121 -6.80 13.72 -13.32
CA PHE A 121 -7.37 13.57 -11.98
C PHE A 121 -8.50 14.59 -11.73
N ASP A 122 -9.61 14.09 -11.19
CA ASP A 122 -10.68 14.92 -10.66
C ASP A 122 -10.30 15.52 -9.29
N GLU A 123 -11.17 16.38 -8.78
CA GLU A 123 -10.95 17.05 -7.49
C GLU A 123 -10.83 16.04 -6.34
N PHE A 124 -11.66 14.99 -6.32
CA PHE A 124 -11.60 13.96 -5.30
C PHE A 124 -10.25 13.23 -5.33
N THR A 125 -9.85 12.73 -6.48
CA THR A 125 -8.59 12.00 -6.64
C THR A 125 -7.40 12.89 -6.28
N MET A 126 -7.40 14.15 -6.71
CA MET A 126 -6.34 15.10 -6.37
C MET A 126 -6.27 15.33 -4.86
N ASN A 127 -7.39 15.59 -4.19
CA ASN A 127 -7.45 15.78 -2.74
C ASN A 127 -7.01 14.54 -1.98
N LEU A 128 -7.36 13.35 -2.47
CA LEU A 128 -6.97 12.08 -1.86
C LEU A 128 -5.45 11.89 -1.90
N VAL A 129 -4.83 11.96 -3.07
CA VAL A 129 -3.39 11.68 -3.24
C VAL A 129 -2.48 12.79 -2.72
N THR A 130 -3.00 13.98 -2.50
CA THR A 130 -2.27 15.11 -1.92
C THR A 130 -2.64 15.37 -0.45
N ASN A 131 -3.42 14.51 0.18
CA ASN A 131 -3.81 14.67 1.58
C ASN A 131 -2.56 14.69 2.49
N SER A 132 -2.30 15.84 3.10
CA SER A 132 -1.09 16.07 3.88
C SER A 132 -0.97 15.20 5.13
N GLU A 133 -2.10 14.81 5.75
CA GLU A 133 -2.11 13.96 6.94
C GLU A 133 -1.79 12.51 6.58
N ILE A 134 -2.38 11.99 5.51
CA ILE A 134 -2.08 10.65 4.98
C ILE A 134 -0.61 10.56 4.54
N LEU A 135 -0.11 11.57 3.83
CA LEU A 135 1.29 11.61 3.41
C LEU A 135 2.24 11.75 4.60
N ALA A 136 1.84 12.49 5.65
CA ALA A 136 2.60 12.57 6.90
C ALA A 136 2.64 11.22 7.62
N MET A 137 1.52 10.48 7.68
CA MET A 137 1.49 9.11 8.20
C MET A 137 2.43 8.21 7.40
N HIS A 138 2.36 8.20 6.08
CA HIS A 138 3.26 7.42 5.22
C HIS A 138 4.74 7.72 5.48
N ALA A 139 5.10 8.99 5.64
CA ALA A 139 6.48 9.40 5.87
C ALA A 139 7.00 9.04 7.28
N ASN A 140 6.15 9.14 8.31
CA ASN A 140 6.57 9.09 9.71
C ASN A 140 6.20 7.79 10.45
N ALA A 141 5.27 6.98 9.94
CA ALA A 141 4.86 5.73 10.57
C ALA A 141 6.05 4.77 10.75
N ARG A 142 6.10 4.11 11.90
CA ARG A 142 7.10 3.09 12.26
C ARG A 142 6.41 1.96 13.02
N HIS A 143 6.97 0.75 12.87
CA HIS A 143 6.46 -0.43 13.59
C HIS A 143 4.98 -0.69 13.34
N SER A 144 4.53 -0.44 12.12
CA SER A 144 3.16 -0.67 11.69
C SER A 144 2.79 -2.14 11.85
N HIS A 145 1.61 -2.40 12.39
CA HIS A 145 1.08 -3.75 12.49
C HIS A 145 -0.44 -3.75 12.63
N GLN A 146 -1.06 -4.85 12.25
CA GLN A 146 -2.46 -5.12 12.50
C GLN A 146 -2.64 -5.56 13.95
N VAL A 147 -3.40 -4.79 14.73
CA VAL A 147 -3.69 -5.11 16.14
C VAL A 147 -4.69 -6.26 16.22
N TRP A 148 -5.72 -6.18 15.38
CA TRP A 148 -6.71 -7.25 15.21
C TRP A 148 -7.46 -7.10 13.88
N ARG A 149 -8.02 -8.22 13.43
CA ARG A 149 -9.00 -8.31 12.36
C ARG A 149 -10.08 -9.27 12.83
N ARG A 150 -11.33 -8.81 12.88
CA ARG A 150 -12.44 -9.57 13.46
C ARG A 150 -13.77 -9.09 12.97
N GLU A 151 -14.77 -9.95 13.08
CA GLU A 151 -16.16 -9.61 12.83
C GLU A 151 -16.79 -8.94 14.07
N ILE A 152 -17.54 -7.85 13.84
CA ILE A 152 -18.33 -7.13 14.82
C ILE A 152 -19.69 -6.90 14.17
N ASP A 153 -20.76 -7.39 14.78
CA ASP A 153 -22.15 -7.27 14.28
C ASP A 153 -22.33 -7.75 12.83
N GLY A 154 -21.61 -8.82 12.45
CA GLY A 154 -21.68 -9.42 11.12
C GLY A 154 -20.87 -8.69 10.06
N ILE A 155 -20.06 -7.70 10.43
CA ILE A 155 -19.19 -6.92 9.54
C ILE A 155 -17.73 -7.11 9.98
N GLU A 156 -16.87 -7.44 9.05
CA GLU A 156 -15.44 -7.59 9.34
C GLU A 156 -14.75 -6.23 9.43
N HIS A 157 -13.91 -6.07 10.45
CA HIS A 157 -13.10 -4.87 10.68
C HIS A 157 -11.66 -5.21 10.93
N ALA A 158 -10.76 -4.27 10.61
CA ALA A 158 -9.36 -4.36 10.94
C ALA A 158 -8.89 -3.08 11.64
N LEU A 159 -8.10 -3.25 12.70
CA LEU A 159 -7.43 -2.16 13.41
C LEU A 159 -5.93 -2.25 13.19
N TRP A 160 -5.38 -1.15 12.72
CA TRP A 160 -3.95 -0.98 12.52
C TRP A 160 -3.40 0.14 13.40
N ILE A 161 -2.16 0.00 13.83
CA ILE A 161 -1.43 1.01 14.59
C ILE A 161 -0.01 1.16 14.06
N ALA A 162 0.50 2.37 14.11
CA ALA A 162 1.91 2.66 13.86
C ALA A 162 2.39 3.78 14.80
N ALA A 163 3.62 3.70 15.28
CA ALA A 163 4.22 4.80 16.03
C ALA A 163 4.57 5.97 15.09
N ASP A 164 4.34 7.20 15.53
CA ASP A 164 4.81 8.39 14.83
C ASP A 164 6.24 8.72 15.29
N THR A 165 7.16 8.95 14.37
CA THR A 165 8.52 9.42 14.67
C THR A 165 8.57 10.76 15.43
N LYS A 166 7.48 11.54 15.36
CA LYS A 166 7.33 12.82 16.08
C LYS A 166 6.67 12.69 17.45
N GLY A 167 6.31 11.47 17.85
CA GLY A 167 5.61 11.13 19.07
C GLY A 167 4.12 10.88 18.86
N GLY A 168 3.56 9.93 19.64
CA GLY A 168 2.20 9.47 19.49
C GLY A 168 2.05 8.29 18.52
N TYR A 169 0.84 8.08 18.04
CA TYR A 169 0.48 6.94 17.21
C TYR A 169 -0.48 7.35 16.10
N TYR A 170 -0.32 6.71 14.95
CA TYR A 170 -1.34 6.63 13.91
C TYR A 170 -2.20 5.41 14.18
N VAL A 171 -3.51 5.59 14.12
CA VAL A 171 -4.50 4.53 14.28
C VAL A 171 -5.41 4.54 13.05
N ALA A 172 -5.56 3.41 12.40
CA ALA A 172 -6.47 3.24 11.28
C ALA A 172 -7.46 2.12 11.58
N VAL A 173 -8.75 2.41 11.47
CA VAL A 173 -9.83 1.45 11.57
C VAL A 173 -10.45 1.30 10.21
N PHE A 174 -10.56 0.06 9.75
CA PHE A 174 -11.12 -0.28 8.47
C PHE A 174 -12.40 -1.08 8.65
N ASN A 175 -13.45 -0.67 7.95
CA ASN A 175 -14.64 -1.47 7.72
C ASN A 175 -14.42 -2.24 6.41
N LEU A 176 -14.44 -3.56 6.46
CA LEU A 176 -14.20 -4.44 5.31
C LEU A 176 -15.48 -5.06 4.76
N GLY A 177 -16.62 -4.62 5.24
CA GLY A 177 -17.95 -5.03 4.77
C GLY A 177 -18.56 -4.00 3.82
N ASP A 178 -19.80 -4.29 3.42
CA ASP A 178 -20.59 -3.51 2.46
C ASP A 178 -21.63 -2.57 3.12
N LYS A 179 -21.61 -2.47 4.45
CA LYS A 179 -22.56 -1.67 5.24
C LYS A 179 -21.83 -0.79 6.23
N ASP A 180 -22.42 0.36 6.51
CA ASP A 180 -21.97 1.23 7.58
C ASP A 180 -22.05 0.52 8.94
N SER A 181 -21.11 0.81 9.81
CA SER A 181 -21.05 0.28 11.16
C SER A 181 -20.42 1.26 12.12
N ASP A 182 -20.97 1.31 13.33
CA ASP A 182 -20.37 2.03 14.45
C ASP A 182 -19.39 1.11 15.18
N ILE A 183 -18.20 1.61 15.46
CA ILE A 183 -17.17 0.86 16.17
C ILE A 183 -16.58 1.71 17.30
N SER A 184 -16.47 1.10 18.47
CA SER A 184 -15.75 1.67 19.61
C SER A 184 -14.40 0.99 19.76
N ILE A 185 -13.33 1.76 19.86
CA ILE A 185 -11.92 1.34 20.00
C ILE A 185 -11.34 1.80 21.33
#